data_90f24f5f1f2a8c15cff9a487b4789e5c
#
_entry.id   90f24f5f1f2a8c15cff9a487b4789e5c
#
_cell.length_a   1.000
_cell.length_b   1.000
_cell.length_c   1.000
_cell.angle_alpha   90.00
_cell.angle_beta   90.00
_cell.angle_gamma   90.00
#
_symmetry.space_group_name_H-M   'P 1'
#
loop_
_entity.id
_entity.type
_entity.pdbx_description
1 polymer ?
#
loop_
_entity_poly.entity_id
_entity_poly.type
_entity_poly.pdbx_seq_one_letter_code
_entity_poly.pdbx_strand_id
1 'polypeptide(L)'
;EQAIQELQVQGATMFVLDLRHNPGGLLSAATDVANHFLSDVPVMIQQRRDAEEEIIMADAGAVAGDMPLIVLVDGGTASSAEILAGALQDNERALLVGQPTFGKGSVQLVHDLSDGSSVHVTSSRWLTPDGHQIDQQGLTPDVLVELTQEAIDAGRDETLLRAIEILLNGI
;
A
#
# COMPACT_ATOMS: atom_id res chain seq x y z
N GLU A 1 -1.03 13.52 7.85
CA GLU A 1 -2.09 14.08 8.67
C GLU A 1 -2.50 15.46 8.17
N GLN A 2 -1.62 16.45 8.18
CA GLN A 2 -1.94 17.84 7.80
C GLN A 2 -2.62 17.94 6.42
N ALA A 3 -2.13 17.24 5.40
CA ALA A 3 -2.71 17.27 4.07
C ALA A 3 -4.18 16.76 4.04
N ILE A 4 -4.48 15.70 4.82
CA ILE A 4 -5.86 15.18 4.93
C ILE A 4 -6.76 16.23 5.56
N GLN A 5 -6.34 16.86 6.66
CA GLN A 5 -7.09 17.89 7.35
C GLN A 5 -7.32 19.13 6.47
N GLU A 6 -6.28 19.57 5.74
CA GLU A 6 -6.38 20.70 4.81
C GLU A 6 -7.40 20.42 3.68
N LEU A 7 -7.38 19.21 3.11
CA LEU A 7 -8.34 18.81 2.08
C LEU A 7 -9.77 18.72 2.64
N GLN A 8 -9.96 18.21 3.85
CA GLN A 8 -11.27 18.19 4.52
C GLN A 8 -11.81 19.60 4.76
N VAL A 9 -10.96 20.52 5.21
CA VAL A 9 -11.35 21.95 5.38
C VAL A 9 -11.73 22.58 4.05
N GLN A 10 -11.12 22.17 2.94
CA GLN A 10 -11.48 22.61 1.58
C GLN A 10 -12.73 21.93 1.02
N GLY A 11 -13.35 21.01 1.78
CA GLY A 11 -14.59 20.34 1.40
C GLY A 11 -14.41 19.00 0.68
N ALA A 12 -13.21 18.38 0.75
CA ALA A 12 -13.04 17.02 0.24
C ALA A 12 -13.94 16.05 1.04
N THR A 13 -14.69 15.22 0.33
CA THR A 13 -15.60 14.21 0.90
C THR A 13 -15.17 12.78 0.58
N MET A 14 -14.13 12.60 -0.22
CA MET A 14 -13.55 11.33 -0.62
C MET A 14 -12.07 11.52 -0.98
N PHE A 15 -11.30 10.43 -0.96
CA PHE A 15 -9.87 10.47 -1.23
C PHE A 15 -9.43 9.44 -2.29
N VAL A 16 -8.39 9.82 -3.03
CA VAL A 16 -7.57 8.90 -3.81
C VAL A 16 -6.16 8.95 -3.25
N LEU A 17 -5.64 7.81 -2.80
CA LEU A 17 -4.25 7.64 -2.39
C LEU A 17 -3.47 7.03 -3.55
N ASP A 18 -2.58 7.79 -4.17
CA ASP A 18 -1.77 7.32 -5.29
C ASP A 18 -0.44 6.74 -4.80
N LEU A 19 -0.32 5.41 -4.89
CA LEU A 19 0.89 4.65 -4.58
C LEU A 19 1.60 4.12 -5.84
N ARG A 20 1.19 4.54 -7.02
CA ARG A 20 1.86 4.16 -8.26
C ARG A 20 3.29 4.68 -8.28
N HIS A 21 4.22 3.86 -8.81
CA HIS A 21 5.66 4.15 -8.85
C HIS A 21 6.30 4.41 -7.48
N ASN A 22 5.64 4.03 -6.39
CA ASN A 22 6.19 4.12 -5.03
C ASN A 22 6.99 2.85 -4.69
N PRO A 23 8.33 2.89 -4.69
CA PRO A 23 9.15 1.70 -4.42
C PRO A 23 9.17 1.31 -2.94
N GLY A 24 8.41 2.00 -2.11
CA GLY A 24 8.42 1.86 -0.67
C GLY A 24 9.48 2.74 0.00
N GLY A 25 9.84 2.37 1.22
CA GLY A 25 10.78 3.12 2.05
C GLY A 25 10.81 2.55 3.48
N LEU A 26 10.74 3.43 4.47
CA LEU A 26 10.71 3.02 5.85
C LEU A 26 9.38 2.35 6.20
N LEU A 27 9.47 1.23 6.91
CA LEU A 27 8.29 0.53 7.41
C LEU A 27 7.46 1.39 8.35
N SER A 28 8.12 2.10 9.26
CA SER A 28 7.44 3.03 10.18
C SER A 28 6.61 4.09 9.45
N ALA A 29 7.11 4.60 8.31
CA ALA A 29 6.35 5.56 7.52
C ALA A 29 5.07 4.95 6.92
N ALA A 30 5.11 3.69 6.48
CA ALA A 30 3.90 3.01 6.00
C ALA A 30 2.89 2.79 7.12
N THR A 31 3.35 2.39 8.32
CA THR A 31 2.50 2.24 9.50
C THR A 31 1.90 3.59 9.95
N ASP A 32 2.72 4.66 9.96
CA ASP A 32 2.26 6.01 10.29
C ASP A 32 1.18 6.49 9.31
N VAL A 33 1.33 6.19 8.00
CA VAL A 33 0.30 6.53 7.01
C VAL A 33 -0.93 5.65 7.19
N ALA A 34 -0.78 4.36 7.48
CA ALA A 34 -1.90 3.46 7.76
C ALA A 34 -2.76 3.97 8.94
N ASN A 35 -2.14 4.49 9.99
CA ASN A 35 -2.81 5.07 11.17
C ASN A 35 -3.75 6.26 10.83
N HIS A 36 -3.60 6.87 9.67
CA HIS A 36 -4.54 7.92 9.24
C HIS A 36 -5.84 7.36 8.66
N PHE A 37 -5.86 6.10 8.27
CA PHE A 37 -6.99 5.45 7.59
C PHE A 37 -7.55 4.24 8.35
N LEU A 38 -6.74 3.61 9.19
CA LEU A 38 -7.07 2.42 9.99
C LEU A 38 -7.02 2.74 11.48
N SER A 39 -7.82 2.06 12.29
CA SER A 39 -7.86 2.23 13.74
C SER A 39 -8.06 0.88 14.42
N ASP A 40 -7.15 0.52 15.33
CA ASP A 40 -7.22 -0.69 16.16
C ASP A 40 -7.34 -2.02 15.37
N VAL A 41 -6.81 -2.06 14.15
CA VAL A 41 -6.82 -3.25 13.29
C VAL A 41 -5.41 -3.63 12.84
N PRO A 42 -5.17 -4.88 12.39
CA PRO A 42 -3.86 -5.29 11.88
C PRO A 42 -3.46 -4.49 10.64
N VAL A 43 -2.18 -4.07 10.59
CA VAL A 43 -1.55 -3.47 9.39
C VAL A 43 -0.78 -4.54 8.62
N MET A 44 -0.11 -5.44 9.33
CA MET A 44 0.66 -6.53 8.73
C MET A 44 1.05 -7.58 9.75
N ILE A 45 1.50 -8.73 9.25
CA ILE A 45 2.12 -9.79 10.03
C ILE A 45 3.59 -9.88 9.64
N GLN A 46 4.49 -9.79 10.62
CA GLN A 46 5.90 -10.07 10.42
C GLN A 46 6.21 -11.51 10.78
N GLN A 47 6.67 -12.27 9.80
CA GLN A 47 7.11 -13.64 9.98
C GLN A 47 8.64 -13.71 9.97
N ARG A 48 9.26 -14.12 11.08
CA ARG A 48 10.70 -14.37 11.21
C ARG A 48 10.95 -15.88 11.22
N ARG A 49 12.14 -16.27 10.80
CA ARG A 49 12.57 -17.66 10.91
C ARG A 49 12.68 -18.04 12.39
N ASP A 50 12.10 -19.16 12.76
CA ASP A 50 12.18 -19.75 14.11
C ASP A 50 11.65 -18.83 15.26
N ALA A 51 10.72 -17.89 14.95
CA ALA A 51 10.05 -17.04 15.92
C ALA A 51 8.52 -17.08 15.71
N GLU A 52 7.79 -16.67 16.75
CA GLU A 52 6.35 -16.42 16.62
C GLU A 52 6.10 -15.25 15.66
N GLU A 53 4.96 -15.29 14.99
CA GLU A 53 4.52 -14.19 14.14
C GLU A 53 4.23 -12.95 15.00
N GLU A 54 4.66 -11.79 14.54
CA GLU A 54 4.42 -10.51 15.18
C GLU A 54 3.38 -9.73 14.36
N ILE A 55 2.22 -9.47 14.97
CA ILE A 55 1.16 -8.66 14.34
C ILE A 55 1.40 -7.20 14.68
N ILE A 56 1.57 -6.38 13.67
CA ILE A 56 1.69 -4.92 13.81
C ILE A 56 0.30 -4.32 13.63
N MET A 57 -0.17 -3.62 14.64
CA MET A 57 -1.50 -3.01 14.69
C MET A 57 -1.44 -1.53 14.31
N ALA A 58 -2.52 -1.02 13.75
CA ALA A 58 -2.74 0.42 13.66
C ALA A 58 -3.10 1.00 15.02
N ASP A 59 -2.68 2.25 15.27
CA ASP A 59 -3.07 2.99 16.46
C ASP A 59 -4.55 3.39 16.41
N ALA A 60 -5.11 3.74 17.56
CA ALA A 60 -6.49 4.25 17.65
C ALA A 60 -6.62 5.65 17.03
N GLY A 61 -7.71 5.90 16.31
CA GLY A 61 -8.12 7.24 15.92
C GLY A 61 -7.71 7.65 14.49
N ALA A 62 -8.22 6.99 13.48
CA ALA A 62 -7.99 7.33 12.08
C ALA A 62 -8.50 8.74 11.72
N VAL A 63 -7.61 9.61 11.23
CA VAL A 63 -7.92 11.02 10.87
C VAL A 63 -8.88 11.12 9.69
N ALA A 64 -8.75 10.22 8.71
CA ALA A 64 -9.62 10.17 7.54
C ALA A 64 -11.00 9.57 7.84
N GLY A 65 -11.16 8.90 9.01
CA GLY A 65 -12.42 8.27 9.40
C GLY A 65 -12.94 7.31 8.33
N ASP A 66 -14.27 7.30 8.15
CA ASP A 66 -14.96 6.45 7.16
C ASP A 66 -15.10 7.10 5.78
N MET A 67 -14.34 8.16 5.47
CA MET A 67 -14.42 8.81 4.16
C MET A 67 -14.06 7.81 3.05
N PRO A 68 -14.84 7.77 1.95
CA PRO A 68 -14.55 6.91 0.81
C PRO A 68 -13.11 7.08 0.33
N LEU A 69 -12.40 5.96 0.15
CA LEU A 69 -11.00 5.92 -0.21
C LEU A 69 -10.77 4.88 -1.32
N ILE A 70 -10.01 5.27 -2.32
CA ILE A 70 -9.43 4.35 -3.31
C ILE A 70 -7.92 4.49 -3.29
N VAL A 71 -7.22 3.38 -3.48
CA VAL A 71 -5.77 3.34 -3.62
C VAL A 71 -5.39 2.98 -5.04
N LEU A 72 -4.57 3.81 -5.69
CA LEU A 72 -4.01 3.49 -7.00
C LEU A 72 -2.70 2.73 -6.83
N VAL A 73 -2.56 1.63 -7.55
CA VAL A 73 -1.38 0.76 -7.52
C VAL A 73 -0.91 0.37 -8.92
N ASP A 74 0.38 0.08 -9.06
CA ASP A 74 0.98 -0.43 -10.30
C ASP A 74 2.19 -1.34 -10.04
N GLY A 75 2.83 -1.84 -11.09
CA GLY A 75 4.05 -2.66 -10.98
C GLY A 75 5.27 -1.95 -10.38
N GLY A 76 5.22 -0.64 -10.15
CA GLY A 76 6.23 0.13 -9.43
C GLY A 76 5.92 0.30 -7.94
N THR A 77 4.71 -0.08 -7.50
CA THR A 77 4.33 -0.11 -6.08
C THR A 77 5.01 -1.30 -5.42
N ALA A 78 5.90 -1.04 -4.43
CA ALA A 78 6.73 -2.09 -3.85
C ALA A 78 6.97 -1.93 -2.34
N SER A 79 7.31 -3.04 -1.66
CA SER A 79 7.81 -3.06 -0.28
C SER A 79 6.82 -2.42 0.71
N SER A 80 7.23 -1.40 1.49
CA SER A 80 6.36 -0.76 2.48
C SER A 80 5.10 -0.10 1.86
N ALA A 81 5.13 0.26 0.57
CA ALA A 81 3.93 0.71 -0.13
C ALA A 81 2.93 -0.43 -0.38
N GLU A 82 3.42 -1.67 -0.59
CA GLU A 82 2.56 -2.86 -0.68
C GLU A 82 1.97 -3.23 0.68
N ILE A 83 2.73 -3.05 1.76
CA ILE A 83 2.22 -3.26 3.13
C ILE A 83 1.04 -2.31 3.40
N LEU A 84 1.20 -1.02 3.09
CA LEU A 84 0.12 -0.04 3.24
C LEU A 84 -1.10 -0.39 2.37
N ALA A 85 -0.87 -0.71 1.10
CA ALA A 85 -1.95 -1.07 0.17
C ALA A 85 -2.69 -2.34 0.63
N GLY A 86 -1.96 -3.40 1.00
CA GLY A 86 -2.52 -4.65 1.49
C GLY A 86 -3.27 -4.48 2.82
N ALA A 87 -2.76 -3.63 3.72
CA ALA A 87 -3.45 -3.30 4.95
C ALA A 87 -4.81 -2.64 4.70
N LEU A 88 -4.87 -1.71 3.75
CA LEU A 88 -6.11 -1.03 3.39
C LEU A 88 -7.09 -1.95 2.65
N GLN A 89 -6.59 -2.87 1.84
CA GLN A 89 -7.40 -3.86 1.12
C GLN A 89 -7.99 -4.90 2.07
N ASP A 90 -7.17 -5.60 2.86
CA ASP A 90 -7.60 -6.70 3.72
C ASP A 90 -8.54 -6.24 4.86
N ASN A 91 -8.39 -4.99 5.33
CA ASN A 91 -9.33 -4.40 6.29
C ASN A 91 -10.58 -3.81 5.60
N GLU A 92 -10.82 -4.07 4.32
CA GLU A 92 -11.95 -3.55 3.54
C GLU A 92 -12.08 -2.02 3.61
N ARG A 93 -10.96 -1.32 3.90
CA ARG A 93 -10.93 0.13 4.07
C ARG A 93 -10.91 0.86 2.72
N ALA A 94 -10.29 0.26 1.70
CA ALA A 94 -10.19 0.83 0.36
C ALA A 94 -10.08 -0.25 -0.69
N LEU A 95 -10.63 0.00 -1.88
CA LEU A 95 -10.35 -0.81 -3.07
C LEU A 95 -9.01 -0.40 -3.67
N LEU A 96 -8.23 -1.39 -4.11
CA LEU A 96 -7.06 -1.19 -4.95
C LEU A 96 -7.48 -1.14 -6.42
N VAL A 97 -7.07 -0.09 -7.12
CA VAL A 97 -7.38 0.12 -8.54
C VAL A 97 -6.08 0.28 -9.33
N GLY A 98 -5.91 -0.46 -10.40
CA GLY A 98 -4.75 -0.35 -11.26
C GLY A 98 -4.20 -1.69 -11.74
N GLN A 99 -2.90 -1.92 -11.53
CA GLN A 99 -2.19 -3.12 -11.96
C GLN A 99 -1.57 -3.86 -10.77
N PRO A 100 -1.26 -5.18 -10.90
CA PRO A 100 -0.58 -5.93 -9.87
C PRO A 100 0.71 -5.24 -9.42
N THR A 101 0.99 -5.30 -8.11
CA THR A 101 2.17 -4.67 -7.52
C THR A 101 3.43 -5.51 -7.71
N PHE A 102 4.58 -4.99 -7.29
CA PHE A 102 5.89 -5.57 -7.58
C PHE A 102 6.15 -6.93 -6.90
N GLY A 103 5.70 -7.10 -5.66
CA GLY A 103 5.94 -8.33 -4.89
C GLY A 103 7.26 -8.34 -4.10
N LYS A 104 7.56 -7.27 -3.36
CA LYS A 104 8.73 -7.22 -2.46
C LYS A 104 8.29 -7.34 -1.00
N GLY A 105 8.02 -8.57 -0.57
CA GLY A 105 7.56 -8.90 0.79
C GLY A 105 8.65 -9.36 1.76
N SER A 106 9.94 -9.21 1.43
CA SER A 106 11.05 -9.65 2.27
C SER A 106 11.85 -8.49 2.85
N VAL A 107 12.28 -8.65 4.12
CA VAL A 107 13.24 -7.75 4.78
C VAL A 107 14.64 -8.33 4.66
N GLN A 108 15.56 -7.52 4.19
CA GLN A 108 16.96 -7.90 4.07
C GLN A 108 17.83 -7.05 5.02
N LEU A 109 18.65 -7.73 5.81
CA LEU A 109 19.76 -7.11 6.51
C LEU A 109 20.94 -7.00 5.56
N VAL A 110 21.49 -5.81 5.44
CA VAL A 110 22.67 -5.55 4.62
C VAL A 110 23.90 -5.56 5.50
N HIS A 111 24.87 -6.40 5.15
CA HIS A 111 26.16 -6.48 5.81
C HIS A 111 27.25 -6.05 4.85
N ASP A 112 27.87 -4.92 5.09
CA ASP A 112 29.00 -4.43 4.32
C ASP A 112 30.25 -5.26 4.61
N LEU A 113 31.00 -5.64 3.59
CA LEU A 113 32.24 -6.39 3.68
C LEU A 113 33.45 -5.47 3.50
N SER A 114 34.63 -5.96 3.97
CA SER A 114 35.87 -5.17 3.96
C SER A 114 36.41 -4.83 2.57
N ASP A 115 35.93 -5.49 1.53
CA ASP A 115 36.29 -5.26 0.13
C ASP A 115 35.36 -4.26 -0.59
N GLY A 116 34.38 -3.68 0.16
CA GLY A 116 33.38 -2.76 -0.39
C GLY A 116 32.15 -3.43 -1.03
N SER A 117 32.08 -4.77 -1.02
CA SER A 117 30.86 -5.50 -1.38
C SER A 117 29.91 -5.60 -0.20
N SER A 118 28.67 -6.06 -0.43
CA SER A 118 27.70 -6.31 0.63
C SER A 118 27.00 -7.66 0.49
N VAL A 119 26.63 -8.25 1.63
CA VAL A 119 25.79 -9.45 1.71
C VAL A 119 24.40 -9.05 2.20
N HIS A 120 23.37 -9.43 1.44
CA HIS A 120 21.98 -9.21 1.80
C HIS A 120 21.38 -10.51 2.32
N VAL A 121 20.99 -10.52 3.59
CA VAL A 121 20.41 -11.70 4.25
C VAL A 121 18.95 -11.43 4.55
N THR A 122 18.05 -12.25 3.97
CA THR A 122 16.62 -12.18 4.31
C THR A 122 16.41 -12.60 5.75
N SER A 123 15.91 -11.68 6.58
CA SER A 123 15.69 -11.86 8.02
C SER A 123 14.23 -12.14 8.37
N SER A 124 13.29 -11.58 7.60
CA SER A 124 11.85 -11.76 7.81
C SER A 124 11.08 -11.56 6.52
N ARG A 125 9.80 -11.97 6.54
CA ARG A 125 8.83 -11.70 5.48
C ARG A 125 7.64 -10.96 6.04
N TRP A 126 6.99 -10.21 5.18
CA TRP A 126 5.75 -9.55 5.46
C TRP A 126 4.59 -10.30 4.83
N LEU A 127 3.54 -10.46 5.61
CA LEU A 127 2.25 -10.92 5.15
C LEU A 127 1.25 -9.78 5.34
N THR A 128 0.21 -9.75 4.54
CA THR A 128 -0.93 -8.85 4.74
C THR A 128 -1.70 -9.27 6.02
N PRO A 129 -2.63 -8.45 6.52
CA PRO A 129 -3.47 -8.82 7.67
C PRO A 129 -4.15 -10.19 7.55
N ASP A 130 -4.60 -10.57 6.36
CA ASP A 130 -5.24 -11.86 6.07
C ASP A 130 -4.22 -13.01 5.85
N GLY A 131 -2.92 -12.74 6.02
CA GLY A 131 -1.86 -13.72 5.87
C GLY A 131 -1.43 -13.99 4.42
N HIS A 132 -1.79 -13.13 3.46
CA HIS A 132 -1.34 -13.27 2.08
C HIS A 132 0.14 -12.93 1.96
N GLN A 133 0.88 -13.75 1.22
CA GLN A 133 2.29 -13.53 0.97
C GLN A 133 2.48 -12.47 -0.12
N ILE A 134 3.17 -11.37 0.20
CA ILE A 134 3.53 -10.33 -0.77
C ILE A 134 4.75 -10.74 -1.61
N ASP A 135 5.74 -11.43 -0.99
CA ASP A 135 7.03 -11.75 -1.61
C ASP A 135 6.87 -12.59 -2.88
N GLN A 136 7.36 -12.06 -4.01
CA GLN A 136 7.29 -12.62 -5.36
C GLN A 136 5.87 -12.78 -5.95
N GLN A 137 4.82 -12.35 -5.24
CA GLN A 137 3.43 -12.44 -5.72
C GLN A 137 2.83 -11.06 -5.97
N GLY A 138 3.16 -10.07 -5.13
CA GLY A 138 2.53 -8.77 -5.14
C GLY A 138 1.07 -8.83 -4.65
N LEU A 139 0.42 -7.70 -4.74
CA LEU A 139 -1.02 -7.58 -4.50
C LEU A 139 -1.75 -7.54 -5.83
N THR A 140 -2.89 -8.22 -5.88
CA THR A 140 -3.82 -8.12 -7.01
C THR A 140 -4.82 -7.00 -6.72
N PRO A 141 -4.96 -6.00 -7.59
CA PRO A 141 -5.95 -4.95 -7.39
C PRO A 141 -7.38 -5.51 -7.51
N ASP A 142 -8.32 -4.95 -6.75
CA ASP A 142 -9.75 -5.30 -6.81
C ASP A 142 -10.35 -4.92 -8.16
N VAL A 143 -9.84 -3.83 -8.75
CA VAL A 143 -10.23 -3.37 -10.08
C VAL A 143 -8.99 -3.25 -10.96
N LEU A 144 -8.83 -4.23 -11.84
CA LEU A 144 -7.75 -4.22 -12.83
C LEU A 144 -8.05 -3.18 -13.91
N VAL A 145 -7.08 -2.31 -14.21
CA VAL A 145 -7.15 -1.33 -15.29
C VAL A 145 -6.05 -1.61 -16.30
N GLU A 146 -6.43 -1.93 -17.53
CA GLU A 146 -5.48 -2.10 -18.63
C GLU A 146 -5.04 -0.73 -19.16
N LEU A 147 -3.73 -0.52 -19.22
CA LEU A 147 -3.17 0.68 -19.85
C LEU A 147 -3.03 0.44 -21.35
N THR A 148 -3.90 1.07 -22.14
CA THR A 148 -3.81 0.98 -23.60
C THR A 148 -2.81 1.99 -24.16
N GLN A 149 -2.13 1.63 -25.26
CA GLN A 149 -1.22 2.55 -25.93
C GLN A 149 -1.93 3.85 -26.36
N GLU A 150 -3.19 3.73 -26.79
CA GLU A 150 -3.99 4.91 -27.16
C GLU A 150 -4.19 5.88 -25.97
N ALA A 151 -4.48 5.36 -24.77
CA ALA A 151 -4.63 6.19 -23.57
C ALA A 151 -3.32 6.88 -23.20
N ILE A 152 -2.20 6.16 -23.28
CA ILE A 152 -0.85 6.69 -23.01
C ILE A 152 -0.53 7.82 -23.98
N ASP A 153 -0.72 7.59 -25.28
CA ASP A 153 -0.43 8.59 -26.33
C ASP A 153 -1.33 9.83 -26.20
N ALA A 154 -2.55 9.65 -25.71
CA ALA A 154 -3.49 10.73 -25.43
C ALA A 154 -3.24 11.44 -24.09
N GLY A 155 -2.30 10.97 -23.26
CA GLY A 155 -2.05 11.50 -21.92
C GLY A 155 -3.22 11.32 -20.97
N ARG A 156 -4.07 10.28 -21.19
CA ARG A 156 -5.20 9.95 -20.30
C ARG A 156 -4.77 9.02 -19.18
N ASP A 157 -5.10 9.38 -17.95
CA ASP A 157 -4.89 8.53 -16.78
C ASP A 157 -6.14 7.66 -16.53
N GLU A 158 -6.23 6.53 -17.24
CA GLU A 158 -7.36 5.62 -17.14
C GLU A 158 -7.55 5.05 -15.73
N THR A 159 -6.45 4.85 -15.00
CA THR A 159 -6.50 4.36 -13.61
C THR A 159 -7.16 5.39 -12.69
N LEU A 160 -6.75 6.65 -12.78
CA LEU A 160 -7.34 7.72 -11.99
C LEU A 160 -8.80 7.97 -12.39
N LEU A 161 -9.10 7.96 -13.70
CA LEU A 161 -10.47 8.12 -14.18
C LEU A 161 -11.39 7.02 -13.67
N ARG A 162 -10.91 5.76 -13.66
CA ARG A 162 -11.67 4.63 -13.11
C ARG A 162 -11.90 4.76 -11.61
N ALA A 163 -10.89 5.19 -10.85
CA ALA A 163 -11.02 5.44 -9.42
C ALA A 163 -12.07 6.53 -9.11
N ILE A 164 -12.04 7.62 -9.85
CA ILE A 164 -13.04 8.71 -9.72
C ILE A 164 -14.45 8.20 -10.03
N GLU A 165 -14.60 7.41 -11.11
CA GLU A 165 -15.89 6.82 -11.49
C GLU A 165 -16.46 5.96 -10.37
N ILE A 166 -15.64 5.11 -9.75
CA ILE A 166 -16.06 4.24 -8.62
C ILE A 166 -16.49 5.10 -7.43
N LEU A 167 -15.70 6.10 -7.05
CA LEU A 167 -16.02 6.98 -5.93
C LEU A 167 -17.34 7.75 -6.13
N LEU A 168 -17.62 8.19 -7.36
CA LEU A 168 -18.84 8.96 -7.68
C LEU A 168 -20.09 8.08 -7.74
N ASN A 169 -19.97 6.79 -8.08
CA ASN A 169 -21.08 5.86 -8.18
C ASN A 169 -21.37 5.09 -6.88
N GLY A 170 -20.55 5.28 -5.87
CA GLY A 170 -20.56 4.55 -4.60
C GLY A 170 -19.69 3.29 -4.67
N ILE A 171 -18.93 3.06 -3.61
CA ILE A 171 -18.12 1.86 -3.40
C ILE A 171 -19.03 0.73 -2.91
#